data_71e08cd0e538ce17b143947603e7df82
#
_entry.id   71e08cd0e538ce17b143947603e7df82
#
_cell.length_a   1.000
_cell.length_b   1.000
_cell.length_c   1.000
_cell.angle_alpha   90.00
_cell.angle_beta   90.00
_cell.angle_gamma   90.00
#
_symmetry.space_group_name_H-M   'P 1'
#
loop_
_entity.id
_entity.type
_entity.pdbx_description
1 polymer ?
#
loop_
_entity_poly.entity_id
_entity_poly.type
_entity_poly.pdbx_seq_one_letter_code
_entity_poly.pdbx_strand_id
1 'polypeptide(L)'
;MKIARFGAIGSERPAVMLNQSQAIYVDHLIKDWNRSELEAGALEKVKSADLSSQTPFDIAGLRIASPVARPTKLICIGLNYARHAAESGMTPPPEPVVFMKAPDCLIGPNDEIAIPPNSTATDYEVELAIVIGKRALYLKSESEARSHILGYSISQDVSERHWQIERAGQWVKGKSFPTFNPMG
;
A
#
# COMPACT_ATOMS: atom_id res chain seq x y z
N MET A 1 -4.15 -16.46 1.37
CA MET A 1 -3.07 -16.16 2.35
C MET A 1 -3.05 -14.66 2.57
N LYS A 2 -2.94 -14.20 3.80
CA LYS A 2 -2.80 -12.77 4.15
C LYS A 2 -1.36 -12.53 4.62
N ILE A 3 -0.62 -11.71 3.88
CA ILE A 3 0.75 -11.32 4.23
C ILE A 3 0.74 -10.12 5.16
N ALA A 4 1.76 -9.99 6.01
CA ALA A 4 1.91 -8.89 6.94
C ALA A 4 3.39 -8.62 7.25
N ARG A 5 3.67 -7.51 7.91
CA ARG A 5 5.00 -7.15 8.43
C ARG A 5 4.83 -6.56 9.82
N PHE A 6 5.64 -7.01 10.76
CA PHE A 6 5.59 -6.56 12.16
C PHE A 6 6.98 -6.12 12.64
N GLY A 7 7.01 -5.10 13.46
CA GLY A 7 8.23 -4.62 14.10
C GLY A 7 8.39 -3.10 14.07
N ALA A 8 9.43 -2.62 14.71
CA ALA A 8 9.80 -1.21 14.70
C ALA A 8 10.18 -0.75 13.28
N ILE A 9 10.07 0.56 13.04
CA ILE A 9 10.43 1.16 11.74
C ILE A 9 11.89 0.81 11.40
N GLY A 10 12.11 0.24 10.23
CA GLY A 10 13.42 -0.18 9.74
C GLY A 10 13.88 -1.57 10.22
N SER A 11 13.10 -2.22 11.08
CA SER A 11 13.39 -3.57 11.61
C SER A 11 12.17 -4.49 11.48
N GLU A 12 11.33 -4.21 10.51
CA GLU A 12 10.14 -5.01 10.25
C GLU A 12 10.52 -6.40 9.71
N ARG A 13 9.76 -7.41 10.13
CA ARG A 13 9.92 -8.80 9.70
C ARG A 13 8.70 -9.27 8.92
N PRO A 14 8.90 -10.01 7.81
CA PRO A 14 7.81 -10.58 7.04
C PRO A 14 7.09 -11.69 7.80
N ALA A 15 5.78 -11.71 7.71
CA ALA A 15 4.91 -12.68 8.35
C ALA A 15 3.73 -13.07 7.48
N VAL A 16 3.05 -14.15 7.88
CA VAL A 16 1.76 -14.58 7.35
C VAL A 16 0.77 -14.64 8.50
N MET A 17 -0.39 -14.06 8.31
CA MET A 17 -1.48 -14.15 9.28
C MET A 17 -2.11 -15.55 9.25
N LEU A 18 -2.30 -16.15 10.41
CA LEU A 18 -3.06 -17.38 10.58
C LEU A 18 -4.55 -17.09 10.80
N ASN A 19 -4.82 -16.06 11.57
CA ASN A 19 -6.15 -15.57 11.90
C ASN A 19 -6.08 -14.07 12.23
N GLN A 20 -7.09 -13.52 12.90
CA GLN A 20 -7.13 -12.08 13.23
C GLN A 20 -6.15 -11.65 14.34
N SER A 21 -5.66 -12.58 15.15
CA SER A 21 -4.81 -12.29 16.31
C SER A 21 -3.44 -12.96 16.29
N GLN A 22 -3.21 -13.88 15.36
CA GLN A 22 -1.97 -14.66 15.31
C GLN A 22 -1.33 -14.65 13.95
N ALA A 23 0.00 -14.64 13.96
CA ALA A 23 0.83 -14.70 12.76
C ALA A 23 2.04 -15.64 12.95
N ILE A 24 2.69 -15.97 11.85
CA ILE A 24 3.96 -16.69 11.80
C ILE A 24 4.96 -15.84 11.02
N TYR A 25 6.17 -15.66 11.57
CA TYR A 25 7.27 -15.08 10.80
C TYR A 25 7.76 -16.03 9.72
N VAL A 26 8.06 -15.46 8.55
CA VAL A 26 8.57 -16.20 7.38
C VAL A 26 9.95 -15.70 6.93
N ASP A 27 10.67 -14.99 7.79
CA ASP A 27 12.00 -14.43 7.53
C ASP A 27 13.10 -15.49 7.34
N HIS A 28 12.86 -16.73 7.72
CA HIS A 28 13.69 -17.89 7.38
C HIS A 28 13.54 -18.33 5.91
N LEU A 29 12.46 -17.91 5.24
CA LEU A 29 12.19 -18.22 3.83
C LEU A 29 12.52 -17.06 2.89
N ILE A 30 12.17 -15.83 3.29
CA ILE A 30 12.31 -14.62 2.50
C ILE A 30 12.85 -13.49 3.38
N LYS A 31 13.55 -12.54 2.79
CA LYS A 31 14.08 -11.39 3.56
C LYS A 31 12.99 -10.41 3.95
N ASP A 32 12.06 -10.13 3.02
CA ASP A 32 10.92 -9.22 3.25
C ASP A 32 9.91 -9.34 2.10
N TRP A 33 8.70 -8.82 2.26
CA TRP A 33 7.72 -8.63 1.18
C TRP A 33 8.08 -7.42 0.32
N ASN A 34 9.26 -7.40 -0.25
CA ASN A 34 9.76 -6.33 -1.10
C ASN A 34 9.80 -6.76 -2.58
N ARG A 35 10.06 -5.80 -3.44
CA ARG A 35 10.08 -6.01 -4.88
C ARG A 35 11.00 -7.17 -5.31
N SER A 36 12.24 -7.20 -4.84
CA SER A 36 13.21 -8.22 -5.28
C SER A 36 12.82 -9.63 -4.86
N GLU A 37 12.29 -9.80 -3.66
CA GLU A 37 11.80 -11.09 -3.19
C GLU A 37 10.53 -11.53 -3.94
N LEU A 38 9.62 -10.59 -4.22
CA LEU A 38 8.40 -10.88 -4.98
C LEU A 38 8.72 -11.27 -6.43
N GLU A 39 9.64 -10.56 -7.10
CA GLU A 39 10.14 -10.93 -8.44
C GLU A 39 10.85 -12.29 -8.44
N ALA A 40 11.48 -12.67 -7.32
CA ALA A 40 12.12 -13.98 -7.12
C ALA A 40 11.13 -15.11 -6.71
N GLY A 41 9.83 -14.84 -6.65
CA GLY A 41 8.81 -15.84 -6.34
C GLY A 41 8.54 -16.06 -4.85
N ALA A 42 8.79 -15.07 -4.00
CA ALA A 42 8.57 -15.15 -2.54
C ALA A 42 7.16 -15.64 -2.18
N LEU A 43 6.13 -15.19 -2.89
CA LEU A 43 4.75 -15.60 -2.61
C LEU A 43 4.56 -17.11 -2.75
N GLU A 44 5.04 -17.68 -3.86
CA GLU A 44 4.89 -19.12 -4.14
C GLU A 44 5.78 -19.95 -3.21
N LYS A 45 6.98 -19.44 -2.89
CA LYS A 45 7.88 -20.06 -1.91
C LYS A 45 7.22 -20.19 -0.55
N VAL A 46 6.60 -19.13 -0.05
CA VAL A 46 5.92 -19.14 1.25
C VAL A 46 4.63 -19.96 1.21
N LYS A 47 3.85 -19.90 0.11
CA LYS A 47 2.64 -20.74 -0.03
C LYS A 47 2.90 -22.23 -0.03
N SER A 48 4.03 -22.66 -0.61
CA SER A 48 4.39 -24.08 -0.71
C SER A 48 5.16 -24.60 0.50
N ALA A 49 5.61 -23.71 1.39
CA ALA A 49 6.36 -24.12 2.57
C ALA A 49 5.48 -24.76 3.64
N ASP A 50 6.00 -25.78 4.29
CA ASP A 50 5.41 -26.33 5.51
C ASP A 50 5.75 -25.42 6.69
N LEU A 51 4.78 -24.68 7.19
CA LEU A 51 4.90 -23.78 8.33
C LEU A 51 4.51 -24.44 9.66
N SER A 52 4.19 -25.74 9.69
CA SER A 52 3.69 -26.42 10.89
C SER A 52 4.70 -26.48 12.04
N SER A 53 5.99 -26.42 11.72
CA SER A 53 7.08 -26.36 12.71
C SER A 53 7.34 -24.97 13.28
N GLN A 54 6.74 -23.93 12.72
CA GLN A 54 6.93 -22.55 13.17
C GLN A 54 6.02 -22.24 14.35
N THR A 55 6.52 -21.48 15.31
CA THR A 55 5.73 -21.05 16.47
C THR A 55 4.91 -19.81 16.12
N PRO A 56 3.56 -19.88 16.21
CA PRO A 56 2.73 -18.70 16.09
C PRO A 56 3.00 -17.69 17.21
N PHE A 57 2.83 -16.41 16.92
CA PHE A 57 2.91 -15.34 17.90
C PHE A 57 1.64 -14.49 17.89
N ASP A 58 1.29 -13.90 19.04
CA ASP A 58 0.19 -12.96 19.18
C ASP A 58 0.63 -11.60 18.62
N ILE A 59 -0.22 -10.98 17.83
CA ILE A 59 0.04 -9.66 17.24
C ILE A 59 -0.40 -8.49 18.12
N ALA A 60 -1.06 -8.76 19.25
CA ALA A 60 -1.53 -7.71 20.15
C ALA A 60 -0.37 -6.83 20.65
N GLY A 61 -0.51 -5.52 20.52
CA GLY A 61 0.51 -4.55 20.92
C GLY A 61 1.72 -4.45 20.01
N LEU A 62 1.79 -5.24 18.94
CA LEU A 62 2.86 -5.11 17.95
C LEU A 62 2.53 -4.03 16.93
N ARG A 63 3.54 -3.25 16.52
CA ARG A 63 3.39 -2.36 15.37
C ARG A 63 3.22 -3.19 14.11
N ILE A 64 2.16 -2.91 13.36
CA ILE A 64 1.89 -3.45 12.04
C ILE A 64 2.45 -2.46 11.03
N ALA A 65 3.34 -2.89 10.17
CA ALA A 65 3.85 -2.10 9.06
C ALA A 65 3.01 -2.28 7.80
N SER A 66 3.25 -1.47 6.78
CA SER A 66 2.69 -1.72 5.44
C SER A 66 2.98 -3.15 5.01
N PRO A 67 2.01 -3.87 4.40
CA PRO A 67 2.18 -5.29 4.04
C PRO A 67 3.27 -5.52 3.00
N VAL A 68 3.65 -4.50 2.25
CA VAL A 68 4.76 -4.55 1.28
C VAL A 68 5.82 -3.50 1.65
N ALA A 69 7.09 -3.89 1.51
CA ALA A 69 8.21 -3.05 1.85
C ALA A 69 8.70 -2.26 0.64
N ARG A 70 8.82 -0.94 0.82
CA ARG A 70 9.53 -0.03 -0.08
C ARG A 70 9.17 -0.23 -1.57
N PRO A 71 7.91 -0.06 -1.97
CA PRO A 71 7.56 -0.08 -3.37
C PRO A 71 8.31 1.03 -4.11
N THR A 72 8.61 0.82 -5.38
CA THR A 72 9.30 1.84 -6.18
C THR A 72 8.34 2.88 -6.76
N LYS A 73 7.05 2.59 -6.76
CA LYS A 73 5.99 3.47 -7.27
C LYS A 73 4.73 3.30 -6.43
N LEU A 74 4.08 4.41 -6.11
CA LEU A 74 2.69 4.48 -5.66
C LEU A 74 1.92 5.24 -6.73
N ILE A 75 1.26 4.50 -7.61
CA ILE A 75 0.45 5.06 -8.70
C ILE A 75 -1.00 5.11 -8.23
N CYS A 76 -1.61 6.26 -8.37
CA CYS A 76 -2.98 6.51 -7.97
C CYS A 76 -3.85 6.85 -9.17
N ILE A 77 -5.13 6.49 -9.08
CA ILE A 77 -6.14 6.79 -10.09
C ILE A 77 -7.17 7.73 -9.46
N GLY A 78 -7.12 8.99 -9.84
CA GLY A 78 -8.06 10.01 -9.38
C GLY A 78 -9.45 9.86 -9.99
N LEU A 79 -10.47 10.30 -9.24
CA LEU A 79 -11.88 10.26 -9.64
C LEU A 79 -12.38 8.87 -10.04
N ASN A 80 -11.80 7.83 -9.44
CA ASN A 80 -12.08 6.43 -9.80
C ASN A 80 -13.36 5.87 -9.15
N TYR A 81 -13.99 6.63 -8.24
CA TYR A 81 -15.25 6.27 -7.60
C TYR A 81 -16.35 7.24 -8.05
N ALA A 82 -17.38 6.70 -8.70
CA ALA A 82 -18.46 7.51 -9.26
C ALA A 82 -19.18 8.40 -8.22
N ARG A 83 -19.35 7.91 -6.99
CA ARG A 83 -19.92 8.69 -5.89
C ARG A 83 -19.05 9.87 -5.51
N HIS A 84 -17.74 9.64 -5.37
CA HIS A 84 -16.79 10.69 -5.05
C HIS A 84 -16.72 11.79 -6.14
N ALA A 85 -16.75 11.40 -7.41
CA ALA A 85 -16.82 12.34 -8.51
C ALA A 85 -18.11 13.21 -8.44
N ALA A 86 -19.24 12.60 -8.14
CA ALA A 86 -20.54 13.31 -8.00
C ALA A 86 -20.53 14.27 -6.78
N GLU A 87 -20.00 13.85 -5.63
CA GLU A 87 -19.88 14.66 -4.43
C GLU A 87 -18.96 15.88 -4.65
N SER A 88 -17.93 15.72 -5.44
CA SER A 88 -16.99 16.78 -5.82
C SER A 88 -17.50 17.68 -6.95
N GLY A 89 -18.70 17.44 -7.48
CA GLY A 89 -19.27 18.17 -8.60
C GLY A 89 -18.52 17.95 -9.92
N MET A 90 -17.70 16.91 -10.00
CA MET A 90 -16.88 16.61 -11.18
C MET A 90 -17.52 15.51 -12.03
N THR A 91 -17.41 15.65 -13.35
CA THR A 91 -17.80 14.60 -14.28
C THR A 91 -16.69 13.55 -14.34
N PRO A 92 -17.03 12.24 -14.31
CA PRO A 92 -16.03 11.19 -14.51
C PRO A 92 -15.22 11.46 -15.78
N PRO A 93 -13.88 11.42 -15.72
CA PRO A 93 -13.04 11.70 -16.88
C PRO A 93 -13.15 10.57 -17.92
N PRO A 94 -12.92 10.86 -19.22
CA PRO A 94 -12.98 9.85 -20.29
C PRO A 94 -11.86 8.81 -20.21
N GLU A 95 -10.79 9.10 -19.48
CA GLU A 95 -9.67 8.21 -19.21
C GLU A 95 -9.20 8.36 -17.77
N PRO A 96 -8.49 7.38 -17.18
CA PRO A 96 -8.01 7.48 -15.80
C PRO A 96 -7.11 8.70 -15.56
N VAL A 97 -7.40 9.47 -14.52
CA VAL A 97 -6.50 10.53 -14.03
C VAL A 97 -5.37 9.88 -13.24
N VAL A 98 -4.20 9.76 -13.85
CA VAL A 98 -3.05 9.10 -13.24
C VAL A 98 -2.17 10.11 -12.53
N PHE A 99 -1.89 9.88 -11.26
CA PHE A 99 -0.90 10.63 -10.49
C PHE A 99 -0.08 9.69 -9.61
N MET A 100 0.86 10.21 -8.87
CA MET A 100 1.73 9.41 -7.99
C MET A 100 1.80 10.03 -6.60
N LYS A 101 2.04 9.17 -5.62
CA LYS A 101 2.57 9.56 -4.31
C LYS A 101 4.04 9.16 -4.24
N ALA A 102 4.84 9.93 -3.51
CA ALA A 102 6.22 9.55 -3.23
C ALA A 102 6.24 8.24 -2.43
N PRO A 103 7.02 7.23 -2.83
CA PRO A 103 6.99 5.92 -2.16
C PRO A 103 7.40 5.96 -0.68
N ASP A 104 8.12 6.97 -0.26
CA ASP A 104 8.57 7.17 1.12
C ASP A 104 7.49 7.73 2.06
N CYS A 105 6.33 8.12 1.52
CA CYS A 105 5.18 8.47 2.36
C CYS A 105 4.40 7.25 2.88
N LEU A 106 4.74 6.02 2.43
CA LEU A 106 4.09 4.77 2.83
C LEU A 106 4.45 4.40 4.28
N ILE A 107 3.44 4.19 5.09
CA ILE A 107 3.55 3.81 6.50
C ILE A 107 2.63 2.63 6.84
N GLY A 108 2.73 2.10 8.03
CA GLY A 108 1.82 1.09 8.55
C GLY A 108 0.41 1.66 8.80
N PRO A 109 -0.61 0.79 8.87
CA PRO A 109 -2.02 1.22 8.94
C PRO A 109 -2.38 2.03 10.20
N ASN A 110 -1.61 1.84 11.26
CA ASN A 110 -1.84 2.48 12.57
C ASN A 110 -0.72 3.45 12.95
N ASP A 111 0.21 3.74 12.05
CA ASP A 111 1.26 4.73 12.29
C ASP A 111 0.68 6.15 12.26
N GLU A 112 1.33 7.06 12.96
CA GLU A 112 0.91 8.46 13.05
C GLU A 112 1.12 9.20 11.72
N ILE A 113 0.12 9.99 11.33
CA ILE A 113 0.20 10.89 10.19
C ILE A 113 0.74 12.24 10.67
N ALA A 114 1.90 12.62 10.15
CA ALA A 114 2.52 13.92 10.44
C ALA A 114 1.84 15.02 9.61
N ILE A 115 1.02 15.84 10.26
CA ILE A 115 0.37 16.97 9.60
C ILE A 115 1.43 18.06 9.28
N PRO A 116 1.49 18.54 8.03
CA PRO A 116 2.47 19.55 7.65
C PRO A 116 2.28 20.86 8.43
N PRO A 117 3.36 21.61 8.73
CA PRO A 117 3.25 22.93 9.37
C PRO A 117 2.33 23.86 8.58
N ASN A 118 1.45 24.56 9.29
CA ASN A 118 0.45 25.48 8.74
C ASN A 118 -0.57 24.83 7.81
N SER A 119 -0.73 23.50 7.85
CA SER A 119 -1.83 22.82 7.16
C SER A 119 -3.17 23.17 7.81
N THR A 120 -4.15 23.46 6.96
CA THR A 120 -5.54 23.71 7.37
C THR A 120 -6.54 22.89 6.56
N ALA A 121 -6.04 22.08 5.62
CA ALA A 121 -6.86 21.36 4.64
C ALA A 121 -6.36 19.92 4.40
N THR A 122 -5.77 19.30 5.43
CA THR A 122 -5.45 17.88 5.39
C THR A 122 -6.73 17.06 5.49
N ASP A 123 -6.90 16.14 4.55
CA ASP A 123 -8.10 15.32 4.35
C ASP A 123 -7.72 13.86 4.14
N TYR A 124 -8.65 12.95 4.37
CA TYR A 124 -8.46 11.51 4.20
C TYR A 124 -9.20 10.98 2.95
N GLU A 125 -8.67 9.94 2.33
CA GLU A 125 -9.32 9.22 1.25
C GLU A 125 -9.08 7.72 1.42
N VAL A 126 -10.12 6.95 1.75
CA VAL A 126 -10.00 5.50 1.82
C VAL A 126 -10.01 4.90 0.41
N GLU A 127 -9.01 4.06 0.12
CA GLU A 127 -8.75 3.54 -1.21
C GLU A 127 -8.52 2.03 -1.23
N LEU A 128 -8.88 1.40 -2.35
CA LEU A 128 -8.46 0.04 -2.66
C LEU A 128 -7.07 0.07 -3.29
N ALA A 129 -6.08 -0.47 -2.59
CA ALA A 129 -4.75 -0.67 -3.14
C ALA A 129 -4.66 -2.03 -3.86
N ILE A 130 -4.13 -2.01 -5.08
CA ILE A 130 -3.79 -3.19 -5.87
C ILE A 130 -2.27 -3.32 -5.85
N VAL A 131 -1.76 -4.41 -5.28
CA VAL A 131 -0.32 -4.67 -5.22
C VAL A 131 0.10 -5.49 -6.43
N ILE A 132 1.03 -4.96 -7.21
CA ILE A 132 1.61 -5.65 -8.37
C ILE A 132 2.77 -6.52 -7.89
N GLY A 133 2.68 -7.82 -8.11
CA GLY A 133 3.63 -8.83 -7.64
C GLY A 133 4.61 -9.33 -8.69
N LYS A 134 4.43 -8.97 -9.96
CA LYS A 134 5.30 -9.39 -11.05
C LYS A 134 5.63 -8.18 -11.93
N ARG A 135 6.78 -8.23 -12.59
CA ARG A 135 7.13 -7.20 -13.58
C ARG A 135 6.05 -7.11 -14.67
N ALA A 136 5.49 -5.92 -14.85
CA ALA A 136 4.45 -5.63 -15.84
C ALA A 136 4.97 -4.57 -16.81
N LEU A 137 4.91 -4.85 -18.12
CA LEU A 137 5.32 -3.94 -19.16
C LEU A 137 4.49 -4.20 -20.43
N TYR A 138 3.76 -3.18 -20.90
CA TYR A 138 2.96 -3.22 -22.12
C TYR A 138 2.02 -4.43 -22.19
N LEU A 139 1.28 -4.68 -21.13
CA LEU A 139 0.31 -5.77 -21.04
C LEU A 139 -0.76 -5.62 -22.11
N LYS A 140 -1.17 -6.73 -22.73
CA LYS A 140 -2.03 -6.73 -23.92
C LYS A 140 -3.51 -6.92 -23.62
N SER A 141 -3.84 -7.29 -22.36
CA SER A 141 -5.22 -7.57 -21.97
C SER A 141 -5.44 -7.43 -20.47
N GLU A 142 -6.69 -7.25 -20.06
CA GLU A 142 -7.09 -7.30 -18.66
C GLU A 142 -6.78 -8.65 -18.00
N SER A 143 -6.95 -9.75 -18.73
CA SER A 143 -6.63 -11.09 -18.23
C SER A 143 -5.14 -11.22 -17.90
N GLU A 144 -4.28 -10.70 -18.77
CA GLU A 144 -2.84 -10.64 -18.51
C GLU A 144 -2.54 -9.76 -17.30
N ALA A 145 -3.14 -8.57 -17.20
CA ALA A 145 -2.96 -7.66 -16.07
C ALA A 145 -3.35 -8.32 -14.73
N ARG A 146 -4.47 -9.05 -14.68
CA ARG A 146 -4.91 -9.79 -13.49
C ARG A 146 -3.87 -10.81 -13.00
N SER A 147 -3.13 -11.44 -13.92
CA SER A 147 -2.08 -12.42 -13.56
C SER A 147 -0.86 -11.80 -12.90
N HIS A 148 -0.72 -10.47 -12.91
CA HIS A 148 0.36 -9.72 -12.28
C HIS A 148 0.00 -9.19 -10.89
N ILE A 149 -1.26 -9.31 -10.48
CA ILE A 149 -1.72 -8.85 -9.17
C ILE A 149 -1.26 -9.83 -8.08
N LEU A 150 -0.56 -9.32 -7.08
CA LEU A 150 -0.21 -10.05 -5.87
C LEU A 150 -1.42 -10.19 -4.94
N GLY A 151 -2.15 -9.11 -4.78
CA GLY A 151 -3.29 -9.02 -3.87
C GLY A 151 -3.80 -7.60 -3.72
N TYR A 152 -4.65 -7.43 -2.72
CA TYR A 152 -5.34 -6.20 -2.42
C TYR A 152 -5.13 -5.80 -0.97
N SER A 153 -5.18 -4.50 -0.72
CA SER A 153 -5.09 -3.94 0.63
C SER A 153 -5.95 -2.68 0.72
N ILE A 154 -6.17 -2.19 1.94
CA ILE A 154 -6.73 -0.87 2.17
C ILE A 154 -5.59 0.11 2.28
N SER A 155 -5.71 1.24 1.60
CA SER A 155 -4.76 2.35 1.65
C SER A 155 -5.50 3.64 1.97
N GLN A 156 -4.80 4.59 2.56
CA GLN A 156 -5.32 5.92 2.75
C GLN A 156 -4.51 6.91 1.91
N ASP A 157 -5.17 7.57 0.94
CA ASP A 157 -4.56 8.63 0.12
C ASP A 157 -4.71 10.00 0.78
N VAL A 158 -4.01 10.18 1.91
CA VAL A 158 -4.01 11.44 2.66
C VAL A 158 -3.58 12.59 1.77
N SER A 159 -4.34 13.68 1.83
CA SER A 159 -4.25 14.81 0.91
C SER A 159 -4.23 16.13 1.66
N GLU A 160 -3.27 17.00 1.38
CA GLU A 160 -3.32 18.39 1.77
C GLU A 160 -3.92 19.20 0.61
N ARG A 161 -5.21 19.52 0.70
CA ARG A 161 -6.01 20.06 -0.41
C ARG A 161 -5.51 21.39 -0.92
N HIS A 162 -5.06 22.28 -0.04
CA HIS A 162 -4.48 23.56 -0.45
C HIS A 162 -3.27 23.35 -1.37
N TRP A 163 -2.36 22.43 -1.00
CA TRP A 163 -1.19 22.13 -1.82
C TRP A 163 -1.52 21.34 -3.09
N GLN A 164 -2.53 20.48 -3.02
CA GLN A 164 -2.96 19.66 -4.16
C GLN A 164 -3.61 20.52 -5.25
N ILE A 165 -4.57 21.38 -4.88
CA ILE A 165 -5.50 22.01 -5.83
C ILE A 165 -5.18 23.50 -6.02
N GLU A 166 -5.03 24.26 -4.92
CA GLU A 166 -4.99 25.72 -4.97
C GLU A 166 -3.62 26.27 -5.35
N ARG A 167 -2.56 25.47 -5.30
CA ARG A 167 -1.19 25.87 -5.61
C ARG A 167 -0.72 25.30 -6.94
N ALA A 168 -1.20 25.88 -8.05
CA ALA A 168 -0.85 25.53 -9.43
C ALA A 168 -1.23 24.09 -9.87
N GLY A 169 -2.18 23.42 -9.19
CA GLY A 169 -2.81 22.21 -9.66
C GLY A 169 -1.92 20.96 -9.80
N GLN A 170 -0.70 20.96 -9.27
CA GLN A 170 0.17 19.79 -9.27
C GLN A 170 -0.10 18.94 -8.03
N TRP A 171 -0.86 17.85 -8.21
CA TRP A 171 -1.40 17.04 -7.11
C TRP A 171 -0.34 16.38 -6.24
N VAL A 172 0.77 15.93 -6.83
CA VAL A 172 1.80 15.15 -6.13
C VAL A 172 2.31 15.86 -4.87
N LYS A 173 2.47 17.17 -4.89
CA LYS A 173 2.97 17.95 -3.74
C LYS A 173 2.00 18.01 -2.56
N GLY A 174 0.70 17.86 -2.79
CA GLY A 174 -0.32 17.76 -1.74
C GLY A 174 -0.57 16.32 -1.28
N LYS A 175 -0.10 15.34 -2.04
CA LYS A 175 -0.31 13.91 -1.82
C LYS A 175 0.92 13.19 -1.25
N SER A 176 2.09 13.82 -1.21
CA SER A 176 3.38 13.16 -0.93
C SER A 176 4.11 13.74 0.28
N PHE A 177 3.40 14.35 1.22
CA PHE A 177 4.02 14.66 2.50
C PHE A 177 4.42 13.37 3.23
N PRO A 178 5.47 13.42 4.07
CA PRO A 178 5.85 12.26 4.89
C PRO A 178 4.65 11.67 5.62
N THR A 179 4.54 10.34 5.66
CA THR A 179 3.47 9.59 6.33
C THR A 179 2.07 9.66 5.68
N PHE A 180 1.93 10.29 4.52
CA PHE A 180 0.62 10.51 3.88
C PHE A 180 0.03 9.27 3.19
N ASN A 181 0.55 8.06 3.45
CA ASN A 181 -0.02 6.83 2.87
C ASN A 181 -0.05 5.67 3.88
N PRO A 182 -0.89 5.70 4.92
CA PRO A 182 -1.16 4.51 5.72
C PRO A 182 -1.70 3.37 4.85
N MET A 183 -1.16 2.15 5.01
CA MET A 183 -1.58 0.97 4.24
C MET A 183 -1.53 -0.29 5.10
N GLY A 184 -2.64 -1.11 5.07
CA GLY A 184 -2.73 -2.33 5.87
C GLY A 184 -3.81 -3.32 5.46
#